data_12bcdbf38b7b4e3071a8cec1368af31c
#
_entry.id   12bcdbf38b7b4e3071a8cec1368af31c
#
_cell.length_a   1.000
_cell.length_b   1.000
_cell.length_c   1.000
_cell.angle_alpha   90.00
_cell.angle_beta   90.00
_cell.angle_gamma   90.00
#
_symmetry.space_group_name_H-M   'P 1'
#
loop_
_entity.id
_entity.type
_entity.pdbx_description
1 polymer ?
#
loop_
_entity_poly.entity_id
_entity_poly.type
_entity_poly.pdbx_seq_one_letter_code
_entity_poly.pdbx_strand_id
1 'polypeptide(L)'
;MIKIQNISKTYNKISALNNVSVNLFPAQSIALIGPNGSGKSTLMKCILGLVFPDKGTIEVLGEKITFTGNYRKKIGYMPQIVRFPDNMKVRQLFDMMQDIRNDKINIDNELVEQFEIDAFINKSLGSLSGGMKQKVNAALAFMFNPDILILDEPTAGLDPLSAELLKEKIKKEKENGKLIIISSHILADLEEITTHVVYLIDGELEFFKSMESLIKDTGTQNLSKAIAKIMTEIKAVHENN
;
A
#
# COMPACT_ATOMS: atom_id res chain seq x y z
N MET A 1 -5.88 -11.62 6.76
CA MET A 1 -4.87 -11.49 7.82
C MET A 1 -3.48 -11.68 7.21
N ILE A 2 -2.53 -10.82 7.59
CA ILE A 2 -1.11 -10.98 7.27
C ILE A 2 -0.36 -11.16 8.59
N LYS A 3 0.47 -12.19 8.67
CA LYS A 3 1.30 -12.48 9.84
C LYS A 3 2.76 -12.42 9.43
N ILE A 4 3.50 -11.53 10.06
CA ILE A 4 4.93 -11.28 9.82
C ILE A 4 5.68 -11.64 11.10
N GLN A 5 6.69 -12.51 11.01
CA GLN A 5 7.43 -13.01 12.17
C GLN A 5 8.94 -12.94 11.92
N ASN A 6 9.60 -12.07 12.67
CA ASN A 6 11.06 -11.91 12.75
C ASN A 6 11.74 -11.79 11.37
N ILE A 7 11.10 -11.07 10.43
CA ILE A 7 11.67 -10.94 9.09
C ILE A 7 12.86 -9.98 9.08
N SER A 8 13.90 -10.41 8.38
CA SER A 8 15.08 -9.58 8.09
C SER A 8 15.41 -9.65 6.61
N LYS A 9 15.85 -8.54 6.02
CA LYS A 9 16.26 -8.45 4.63
C LYS A 9 17.44 -7.52 4.47
N THR A 10 18.48 -8.01 3.79
CA THR A 10 19.70 -7.26 3.52
C THR A 10 19.94 -7.16 2.01
N TYR A 11 20.37 -5.99 1.54
CA TYR A 11 20.85 -5.75 0.18
C TYR A 11 22.27 -5.23 0.24
N ASN A 12 23.21 -5.95 -0.36
CA ASN A 12 24.63 -5.51 -0.47
C ASN A 12 25.19 -4.90 0.84
N LYS A 13 25.02 -5.58 1.98
CA LYS A 13 25.43 -5.16 3.33
C LYS A 13 24.55 -4.09 4.01
N ILE A 14 23.52 -3.56 3.34
CA ILE A 14 22.56 -2.62 3.95
C ILE A 14 21.38 -3.43 4.44
N SER A 15 21.11 -3.38 5.74
CA SER A 15 19.91 -3.98 6.33
C SER A 15 18.70 -3.13 5.96
N ALA A 16 17.81 -3.66 5.13
CA ALA A 16 16.58 -2.99 4.74
C ALA A 16 15.41 -3.32 5.67
N LEU A 17 15.43 -4.51 6.29
CA LEU A 17 14.52 -4.92 7.36
C LEU A 17 15.31 -5.68 8.40
N ASN A 18 15.07 -5.43 9.68
CA ASN A 18 15.73 -6.06 10.80
C ASN A 18 14.71 -6.52 11.84
N ASN A 19 14.50 -7.83 11.94
CA ASN A 19 13.67 -8.48 12.95
C ASN A 19 12.22 -7.93 13.06
N VAL A 20 11.60 -7.56 11.94
CA VAL A 20 10.25 -6.99 11.92
C VAL A 20 9.21 -8.07 12.20
N SER A 21 8.33 -7.82 13.17
CA SER A 21 7.21 -8.70 13.52
C SER A 21 5.93 -7.88 13.71
N VAL A 22 4.86 -8.20 12.95
CA VAL A 22 3.56 -7.55 13.07
C VAL A 22 2.45 -8.44 12.53
N ASN A 23 1.27 -8.38 13.14
CA ASN A 23 0.06 -9.03 12.65
C ASN A 23 -0.94 -7.98 12.20
N LEU A 24 -1.42 -8.08 10.95
CA LEU A 24 -2.39 -7.18 10.35
C LEU A 24 -3.69 -7.94 10.08
N PHE A 25 -4.82 -7.35 10.43
CA PHE A 25 -6.11 -8.02 10.44
C PHE A 25 -7.08 -7.44 9.42
N PRO A 26 -8.11 -8.21 8.99
CA PRO A 26 -9.22 -7.67 8.19
C PRO A 26 -9.87 -6.43 8.84
N ALA A 27 -10.49 -5.59 8.05
CA ALA A 27 -11.10 -4.31 8.45
C ALA A 27 -10.13 -3.27 9.03
N GLN A 28 -8.80 -3.50 8.94
CA GLN A 28 -7.80 -2.50 9.26
C GLN A 28 -7.34 -1.78 7.99
N SER A 29 -7.22 -0.47 8.08
CA SER A 29 -6.49 0.36 7.12
C SER A 29 -5.23 0.88 7.81
N ILE A 30 -4.07 0.47 7.30
CA ILE A 30 -2.76 0.63 7.93
C ILE A 30 -1.98 1.72 7.21
N ALA A 31 -1.65 2.80 7.91
CA ALA A 31 -0.64 3.75 7.46
C ALA A 31 0.75 3.15 7.68
N LEU A 32 1.47 2.86 6.61
CA LEU A 32 2.88 2.44 6.67
C LEU A 32 3.77 3.68 6.54
N ILE A 33 4.29 4.16 7.64
CA ILE A 33 5.02 5.43 7.77
C ILE A 33 6.48 5.19 8.14
N GLY A 34 7.33 6.13 7.83
CA GLY A 34 8.76 6.15 8.16
C GLY A 34 9.56 6.99 7.18
N PRO A 35 10.79 7.39 7.52
CA PRO A 35 11.65 8.16 6.63
C PRO A 35 12.01 7.39 5.34
N ASN A 36 12.60 8.09 4.38
CA ASN A 36 13.12 7.43 3.18
C ASN A 36 14.21 6.44 3.57
N GLY A 37 14.17 5.24 2.98
CA GLY A 37 15.10 4.17 3.34
C GLY A 37 14.70 3.32 4.56
N SER A 38 13.62 3.65 5.28
CA SER A 38 13.20 2.90 6.48
C SER A 38 12.69 1.48 6.23
N GLY A 39 12.63 1.00 4.98
CA GLY A 39 12.22 -0.37 4.68
C GLY A 39 10.78 -0.54 4.21
N LYS A 40 9.94 0.52 4.13
CA LYS A 40 8.51 0.44 3.74
C LYS A 40 8.29 -0.34 2.44
N SER A 41 8.93 0.08 1.35
CA SER A 41 8.78 -0.60 0.05
C SER A 41 9.34 -2.02 0.07
N THR A 42 10.36 -2.30 0.87
CA THR A 42 10.89 -3.65 1.06
C THR A 42 9.88 -4.53 1.78
N LEU A 43 9.24 -4.02 2.84
CA LEU A 43 8.19 -4.72 3.58
C LEU A 43 7.01 -5.05 2.66
N MET A 44 6.51 -4.08 1.90
CA MET A 44 5.43 -4.31 0.92
C MET A 44 5.82 -5.36 -0.12
N LYS A 45 7.03 -5.27 -0.70
CA LYS A 45 7.53 -6.26 -1.66
C LYS A 45 7.68 -7.66 -1.05
N CYS A 46 8.04 -7.76 0.23
CA CYS A 46 8.06 -9.04 0.94
C CYS A 46 6.65 -9.63 1.09
N ILE A 47 5.65 -8.83 1.48
CA ILE A 47 4.25 -9.28 1.58
C ILE A 47 3.74 -9.74 0.21
N LEU A 48 4.08 -9.02 -0.86
CA LEU A 48 3.72 -9.38 -2.24
C LEU A 48 4.46 -10.62 -2.76
N GLY A 49 5.50 -11.11 -2.04
CA GLY A 49 6.37 -12.18 -2.51
C GLY A 49 7.20 -11.81 -3.74
N LEU A 50 7.40 -10.52 -3.97
CA LEU A 50 8.33 -9.98 -4.99
C LEU A 50 9.76 -10.01 -4.50
N VAL A 51 9.95 -10.00 -3.19
CA VAL A 51 11.22 -10.14 -2.48
C VAL A 51 11.01 -11.14 -1.35
N PHE A 52 11.96 -12.05 -1.14
CA PHE A 52 11.92 -12.98 -0.01
C PHE A 52 12.81 -12.47 1.11
N PRO A 53 12.34 -12.49 2.37
CA PRO A 53 13.18 -12.20 3.52
C PRO A 53 14.31 -13.21 3.62
N ASP A 54 15.46 -12.80 4.17
CA ASP A 54 16.61 -13.67 4.42
C ASP A 54 16.40 -14.50 5.69
N LYS A 55 15.58 -13.98 6.64
CA LYS A 55 15.18 -14.66 7.89
C LYS A 55 13.71 -14.37 8.16
N GLY A 56 13.10 -15.22 9.00
CA GLY A 56 11.72 -15.10 9.43
C GLY A 56 10.71 -15.64 8.42
N THR A 57 9.43 -15.40 8.66
CA THR A 57 8.33 -15.90 7.84
C THR A 57 7.24 -14.87 7.65
N ILE A 58 6.57 -14.92 6.51
CA ILE A 58 5.34 -14.17 6.22
C ILE A 58 4.27 -15.16 5.80
N GLU A 59 3.09 -15.01 6.39
CA GLU A 59 1.87 -15.70 6.02
C GLU A 59 0.82 -14.68 5.58
N VAL A 60 0.19 -14.92 4.45
CA VAL A 60 -0.90 -14.09 3.90
C VAL A 60 -2.12 -14.97 3.74
N LEU A 61 -3.22 -14.63 4.41
CA LEU A 61 -4.47 -15.41 4.41
C LEU A 61 -4.27 -16.89 4.81
N GLY A 62 -3.30 -17.17 5.70
CA GLY A 62 -2.96 -18.52 6.15
C GLY A 62 -1.97 -19.28 5.24
N GLU A 63 -1.59 -18.69 4.11
CA GLU A 63 -0.59 -19.28 3.20
C GLU A 63 0.78 -18.63 3.44
N LYS A 64 1.85 -19.44 3.56
CA LYS A 64 3.21 -18.90 3.53
C LYS A 64 3.53 -18.33 2.15
N ILE A 65 4.25 -17.20 2.13
CA ILE A 65 4.69 -16.62 0.86
C ILE A 65 5.61 -17.58 0.11
N THR A 66 5.31 -17.77 -1.17
CA THR A 66 6.08 -18.61 -2.11
C THR A 66 6.12 -17.96 -3.49
N PHE A 67 7.02 -18.42 -4.35
CA PHE A 67 7.07 -17.94 -5.75
C PHE A 67 5.78 -18.17 -6.54
N THR A 68 5.02 -19.20 -6.21
CA THR A 68 3.79 -19.61 -6.91
C THR A 68 2.53 -19.38 -6.09
N GLY A 69 2.60 -18.62 -4.97
CA GLY A 69 1.51 -18.48 -4.02
C GLY A 69 0.22 -17.93 -4.63
N ASN A 70 -0.88 -18.67 -4.44
CA ASN A 70 -2.20 -18.27 -4.89
C ASN A 70 -2.77 -17.06 -4.14
N TYR A 71 -2.24 -16.77 -2.94
CA TYR A 71 -2.63 -15.61 -2.13
C TYR A 71 -2.53 -14.29 -2.90
N ARG A 72 -1.62 -14.20 -3.92
CA ARG A 72 -1.49 -12.99 -4.75
C ARG A 72 -2.75 -12.66 -5.53
N LYS A 73 -3.59 -13.66 -5.84
CA LYS A 73 -4.89 -13.43 -6.48
C LYS A 73 -5.85 -12.66 -5.56
N LYS A 74 -5.58 -12.65 -4.26
CA LYS A 74 -6.35 -11.95 -3.23
C LYS A 74 -5.78 -10.58 -2.87
N ILE A 75 -4.70 -10.14 -3.54
CA ILE A 75 -4.05 -8.86 -3.31
C ILE A 75 -4.24 -7.96 -4.53
N GLY A 76 -4.76 -6.76 -4.31
CA GLY A 76 -4.66 -5.64 -5.23
C GLY A 76 -3.43 -4.81 -4.88
N TYR A 77 -2.60 -4.53 -5.87
CA TYR A 77 -1.39 -3.76 -5.66
C TYR A 77 -1.33 -2.54 -6.57
N MET A 78 -1.12 -1.39 -5.97
CA MET A 78 -0.90 -0.13 -6.64
C MET A 78 0.53 0.35 -6.33
N PRO A 79 1.50 0.13 -7.24
CA PRO A 79 2.88 0.59 -7.05
C PRO A 79 2.99 2.11 -7.22
N GLN A 80 3.96 2.73 -6.54
CA GLN A 80 4.27 4.16 -6.66
C GLN A 80 4.65 4.55 -8.09
N ILE A 81 5.48 3.73 -8.75
CA ILE A 81 5.92 3.95 -10.12
C ILE A 81 5.38 2.85 -11.01
N VAL A 82 4.50 3.23 -11.91
CA VAL A 82 3.93 2.31 -12.90
C VAL A 82 4.75 2.38 -14.19
N ARG A 83 5.11 1.20 -14.70
CA ARG A 83 5.73 1.05 -16.02
C ARG A 83 4.84 0.14 -16.86
N PHE A 84 4.05 0.75 -17.70
CA PHE A 84 3.26 0.04 -18.70
C PHE A 84 4.00 -0.01 -20.04
N PRO A 85 3.73 -1.02 -20.89
CA PRO A 85 4.23 -1.04 -22.27
C PRO A 85 3.68 0.15 -23.06
N ASP A 86 4.54 0.99 -23.59
CA ASP A 86 4.15 2.26 -24.21
C ASP A 86 3.21 2.11 -25.42
N ASN A 87 3.37 1.04 -26.20
CA ASN A 87 2.59 0.74 -27.40
C ASN A 87 1.28 0.00 -27.13
N MET A 88 1.02 -0.44 -25.88
CA MET A 88 -0.22 -1.08 -25.49
C MET A 88 -1.30 -0.04 -25.24
N LYS A 89 -2.54 -0.31 -25.66
CA LYS A 89 -3.71 0.52 -25.34
C LYS A 89 -4.22 0.22 -23.92
N VAL A 90 -4.87 1.20 -23.30
CA VAL A 90 -5.52 1.02 -22.00
C VAL A 90 -6.46 -0.18 -22.01
N ARG A 91 -7.35 -0.30 -23.01
CA ARG A 91 -8.26 -1.44 -23.18
C ARG A 91 -7.50 -2.79 -23.18
N GLN A 92 -6.44 -2.88 -23.96
CA GLN A 92 -5.66 -4.11 -24.06
C GLN A 92 -5.03 -4.52 -22.71
N LEU A 93 -4.64 -3.54 -21.89
CA LEU A 93 -4.13 -3.81 -20.54
C LEU A 93 -5.24 -4.41 -19.64
N PHE A 94 -6.44 -3.82 -19.66
CA PHE A 94 -7.57 -4.34 -18.89
C PHE A 94 -7.96 -5.76 -19.36
N ASP A 95 -8.09 -5.98 -20.67
CA ASP A 95 -8.39 -7.29 -21.25
C ASP A 95 -7.34 -8.34 -20.85
N MET A 96 -6.04 -7.99 -20.97
CA MET A 96 -4.93 -8.85 -20.56
C MET A 96 -5.00 -9.22 -19.08
N MET A 97 -5.32 -8.28 -18.21
CA MET A 97 -5.43 -8.53 -16.76
C MET A 97 -6.61 -9.48 -16.45
N GLN A 98 -7.73 -9.33 -17.15
CA GLN A 98 -8.87 -10.24 -17.03
C GLN A 98 -8.52 -11.65 -17.50
N ASP A 99 -7.82 -11.78 -18.62
CA ASP A 99 -7.40 -13.08 -19.16
C ASP A 99 -6.39 -13.77 -18.21
N ILE A 100 -5.40 -13.06 -17.67
CA ILE A 100 -4.43 -13.61 -16.71
C ILE A 100 -5.13 -14.10 -15.42
N ARG A 101 -6.11 -13.35 -14.93
CA ARG A 101 -6.87 -13.73 -13.72
C ARG A 101 -7.87 -14.85 -13.98
N ASN A 102 -8.29 -15.01 -15.22
CA ASN A 102 -9.40 -15.88 -15.62
C ASN A 102 -10.69 -15.64 -14.82
N ASP A 103 -10.90 -14.37 -14.45
CA ASP A 103 -12.06 -13.92 -13.69
C ASP A 103 -12.71 -12.75 -14.46
N LYS A 104 -13.87 -13.04 -15.07
CA LYS A 104 -14.66 -12.07 -15.85
C LYS A 104 -15.98 -11.75 -15.18
N ILE A 105 -16.25 -12.32 -13.99
CA ILE A 105 -17.59 -12.28 -13.38
C ILE A 105 -17.68 -11.20 -12.30
N ASN A 106 -16.62 -11.00 -11.51
CA ASN A 106 -16.63 -10.10 -10.35
C ASN A 106 -15.72 -8.89 -10.57
N ILE A 107 -15.89 -8.21 -11.70
CA ILE A 107 -15.10 -7.03 -12.04
C ILE A 107 -15.68 -5.79 -11.35
N ASP A 108 -14.86 -5.12 -10.56
CA ASP A 108 -15.18 -3.81 -9.98
C ASP A 108 -14.78 -2.72 -10.97
N ASN A 109 -15.79 -2.08 -11.57
CA ASN A 109 -15.61 -1.00 -12.54
C ASN A 109 -15.81 0.40 -11.93
N GLU A 110 -16.04 0.51 -10.63
CA GLU A 110 -16.36 1.78 -9.97
C GLU A 110 -15.33 2.87 -10.28
N LEU A 111 -14.03 2.57 -10.14
CA LEU A 111 -12.98 3.54 -10.45
C LEU A 111 -12.80 3.76 -11.98
N VAL A 112 -13.14 2.80 -12.82
CA VAL A 112 -13.15 3.00 -14.27
C VAL A 112 -14.16 4.07 -14.65
N GLU A 113 -15.35 3.99 -14.09
CA GLU A 113 -16.45 4.94 -14.29
C GLU A 113 -16.14 6.32 -13.67
N GLN A 114 -15.76 6.35 -12.38
CA GLN A 114 -15.50 7.59 -11.64
C GLN A 114 -14.32 8.40 -12.20
N PHE A 115 -13.30 7.71 -12.72
CA PHE A 115 -12.14 8.35 -13.35
C PHE A 115 -12.32 8.62 -14.85
N GLU A 116 -13.50 8.31 -15.40
CA GLU A 116 -13.82 8.48 -16.81
C GLU A 116 -12.78 7.82 -17.76
N ILE A 117 -12.29 6.62 -17.36
CA ILE A 117 -11.22 5.91 -18.11
C ILE A 117 -11.70 5.59 -19.53
N ASP A 118 -12.98 5.39 -19.76
CA ASP A 118 -13.57 5.12 -21.07
C ASP A 118 -13.29 6.24 -22.09
N ALA A 119 -13.17 7.49 -21.65
CA ALA A 119 -12.84 8.62 -22.51
C ALA A 119 -11.45 8.49 -23.18
N PHE A 120 -10.56 7.68 -22.58
CA PHE A 120 -9.22 7.47 -23.12
C PHE A 120 -8.82 5.98 -23.22
N ILE A 121 -9.78 5.09 -23.15
CA ILE A 121 -9.57 3.62 -23.15
C ILE A 121 -8.82 3.11 -24.41
N ASN A 122 -8.91 3.83 -25.51
CA ASN A 122 -8.25 3.49 -26.77
C ASN A 122 -6.90 4.19 -26.98
N LYS A 123 -6.47 5.07 -26.04
CA LYS A 123 -5.13 5.68 -26.11
C LYS A 123 -4.05 4.68 -25.76
N SER A 124 -2.85 4.88 -26.33
CA SER A 124 -1.66 4.11 -25.93
C SER A 124 -1.19 4.54 -24.54
N LEU A 125 -0.72 3.60 -23.72
CA LEU A 125 -0.25 3.84 -22.36
C LEU A 125 0.94 4.81 -22.32
N GLY A 126 1.78 4.79 -23.36
CA GLY A 126 2.88 5.74 -23.50
C GLY A 126 2.43 7.19 -23.68
N SER A 127 1.24 7.42 -24.26
CA SER A 127 0.68 8.76 -24.50
C SER A 127 -0.09 9.37 -23.33
N LEU A 128 -0.28 8.59 -22.24
CA LEU A 128 -1.00 9.06 -21.07
C LEU A 128 -0.15 10.01 -20.23
N SER A 129 -0.79 11.04 -19.66
CA SER A 129 -0.18 11.84 -18.60
C SER A 129 0.08 11.01 -17.33
N GLY A 130 0.90 11.52 -16.42
CA GLY A 130 1.16 10.88 -15.13
C GLY A 130 -0.12 10.58 -14.34
N GLY A 131 -1.02 11.58 -14.24
CA GLY A 131 -2.31 11.42 -13.55
C GLY A 131 -3.21 10.40 -14.22
N MET A 132 -3.27 10.35 -15.57
CA MET A 132 -4.04 9.31 -16.28
C MET A 132 -3.45 7.91 -16.03
N LYS A 133 -2.12 7.75 -16.02
CA LYS A 133 -1.46 6.48 -15.67
C LYS A 133 -1.82 6.07 -14.23
N GLN A 134 -1.86 7.02 -13.31
CA GLN A 134 -2.21 6.76 -11.91
C GLN A 134 -3.68 6.34 -11.76
N LYS A 135 -4.62 6.95 -12.50
CA LYS A 135 -6.03 6.53 -12.57
C LYS A 135 -6.16 5.07 -13.05
N VAL A 136 -5.46 4.71 -14.14
CA VAL A 136 -5.42 3.32 -14.64
C VAL A 136 -4.83 2.37 -13.60
N ASN A 137 -3.74 2.76 -12.94
CA ASN A 137 -3.09 1.99 -11.89
C ASN A 137 -4.03 1.70 -10.71
N ALA A 138 -4.73 2.74 -10.23
CA ALA A 138 -5.72 2.59 -9.17
C ALA A 138 -6.84 1.65 -9.61
N ALA A 139 -7.47 1.87 -10.77
CA ALA A 139 -8.55 1.01 -11.25
C ALA A 139 -8.14 -0.46 -11.32
N LEU A 140 -6.92 -0.76 -11.80
CA LEU A 140 -6.40 -2.13 -11.86
C LEU A 140 -6.19 -2.76 -10.47
N ALA A 141 -5.78 -1.98 -9.47
CA ALA A 141 -5.57 -2.49 -8.11
C ALA A 141 -6.88 -2.95 -7.45
N PHE A 142 -7.99 -2.30 -7.75
CA PHE A 142 -9.32 -2.62 -7.18
C PHE A 142 -10.12 -3.60 -8.05
N MET A 143 -9.81 -3.71 -9.34
CA MET A 143 -10.59 -4.36 -10.38
C MET A 143 -11.15 -5.75 -10.03
N PHE A 144 -10.38 -6.58 -9.35
CA PHE A 144 -10.75 -7.98 -9.03
C PHE A 144 -11.26 -8.16 -7.60
N ASN A 145 -11.76 -7.10 -7.00
CA ASN A 145 -12.34 -7.11 -5.65
C ASN A 145 -11.46 -7.86 -4.62
N PRO A 146 -10.16 -7.50 -4.48
CA PRO A 146 -9.22 -8.23 -3.64
C PRO A 146 -9.57 -8.14 -2.16
N ASP A 147 -9.16 -9.16 -1.36
CA ASP A 147 -9.32 -9.16 0.10
C ASP A 147 -8.31 -8.22 0.80
N ILE A 148 -7.17 -7.96 0.13
CA ILE A 148 -6.08 -7.13 0.62
C ILE A 148 -5.72 -6.10 -0.44
N LEU A 149 -5.56 -4.84 -0.04
CA LEU A 149 -5.06 -3.76 -0.88
C LEU A 149 -3.71 -3.27 -0.34
N ILE A 150 -2.72 -3.17 -1.21
CA ILE A 150 -1.40 -2.58 -0.91
C ILE A 150 -1.22 -1.40 -1.86
N LEU A 151 -1.24 -0.19 -1.32
CA LEU A 151 -1.28 1.05 -2.06
C LEU A 151 -0.04 1.90 -1.71
N ASP A 152 0.88 2.03 -2.66
CA ASP A 152 2.12 2.78 -2.48
C ASP A 152 1.97 4.18 -3.11
N GLU A 153 1.84 5.23 -2.28
CA GLU A 153 1.59 6.62 -2.67
C GLU A 153 0.35 6.78 -3.59
N PRO A 154 -0.84 6.30 -3.21
CA PRO A 154 -1.96 6.16 -4.13
C PRO A 154 -2.49 7.49 -4.69
N THR A 155 -2.44 8.59 -3.92
CA THR A 155 -2.95 9.91 -4.32
C THR A 155 -1.91 10.73 -5.10
N ALA A 156 -0.66 10.31 -5.15
CA ALA A 156 0.42 11.05 -5.79
C ALA A 156 0.15 11.24 -7.30
N GLY A 157 0.17 12.48 -7.76
CA GLY A 157 -0.03 12.82 -9.18
C GLY A 157 -1.47 12.79 -9.68
N LEU A 158 -2.45 12.50 -8.82
CA LEU A 158 -3.88 12.68 -9.12
C LEU A 158 -4.28 14.15 -8.95
N ASP A 159 -5.28 14.56 -9.71
CA ASP A 159 -5.98 15.81 -9.47
C ASP A 159 -6.82 15.73 -8.18
N PRO A 160 -7.19 16.86 -7.53
CA PRO A 160 -7.88 16.84 -6.25
C PRO A 160 -9.17 16.02 -6.23
N LEU A 161 -9.99 16.12 -7.30
CA LEU A 161 -11.23 15.34 -7.38
C LEU A 161 -10.95 13.84 -7.44
N SER A 162 -10.01 13.42 -8.28
CA SER A 162 -9.64 12.01 -8.40
C SER A 162 -9.02 11.46 -7.11
N ALA A 163 -8.25 12.28 -6.39
CA ALA A 163 -7.71 11.90 -5.09
C ALA A 163 -8.83 11.65 -4.06
N GLU A 164 -9.86 12.53 -4.00
CA GLU A 164 -11.02 12.34 -3.11
C GLU A 164 -11.80 11.07 -3.49
N LEU A 165 -12.12 10.85 -4.76
CA LEU A 165 -12.81 9.64 -5.22
C LEU A 165 -12.05 8.36 -4.81
N LEU A 166 -10.71 8.37 -4.92
CA LEU A 166 -9.89 7.25 -4.49
C LEU A 166 -9.93 7.05 -2.97
N LYS A 167 -9.87 8.13 -2.19
CA LYS A 167 -9.99 8.06 -0.73
C LYS A 167 -11.35 7.50 -0.29
N GLU A 168 -12.42 7.93 -0.91
CA GLU A 168 -13.77 7.38 -0.64
C GLU A 168 -13.84 5.89 -0.99
N LYS A 169 -13.27 5.48 -2.12
CA LYS A 169 -13.17 4.07 -2.49
C LYS A 169 -12.39 3.26 -1.44
N ILE A 170 -11.26 3.76 -0.96
CA ILE A 170 -10.47 3.13 0.10
C ILE A 170 -11.29 2.98 1.39
N LYS A 171 -12.02 4.01 1.82
CA LYS A 171 -12.89 3.97 3.00
C LYS A 171 -13.97 2.88 2.85
N LYS A 172 -14.65 2.85 1.71
CA LYS A 172 -15.67 1.86 1.38
C LYS A 172 -15.11 0.42 1.45
N GLU A 173 -13.93 0.19 0.89
CA GLU A 173 -13.32 -1.13 0.90
C GLU A 173 -12.90 -1.58 2.33
N LYS A 174 -12.46 -0.65 3.16
CA LYS A 174 -12.20 -0.92 4.58
C LYS A 174 -13.50 -1.30 5.31
N GLU A 175 -14.62 -0.59 5.06
CA GLU A 175 -15.93 -0.89 5.64
C GLU A 175 -16.46 -2.25 5.17
N ASN A 176 -16.11 -2.68 3.96
CA ASN A 176 -16.37 -4.02 3.44
C ASN A 176 -15.48 -5.11 4.10
N GLY A 177 -14.68 -4.76 5.10
CA GLY A 177 -13.88 -5.70 5.88
C GLY A 177 -12.51 -6.04 5.28
N LYS A 178 -12.07 -5.35 4.23
CA LYS A 178 -10.76 -5.59 3.62
C LYS A 178 -9.62 -5.09 4.50
N LEU A 179 -8.44 -5.71 4.34
CA LEU A 179 -7.20 -5.21 4.90
C LEU A 179 -6.54 -4.27 3.87
N ILE A 180 -6.20 -3.06 4.29
CA ILE A 180 -5.58 -2.08 3.42
C ILE A 180 -4.25 -1.63 4.03
N ILE A 181 -3.18 -1.60 3.25
CA ILE A 181 -1.87 -1.08 3.63
C ILE A 181 -1.55 0.06 2.69
N ILE A 182 -1.31 1.25 3.24
CA ILE A 182 -1.09 2.47 2.47
C ILE A 182 0.22 3.12 2.92
N SER A 183 1.12 3.42 1.99
CA SER A 183 2.19 4.38 2.23
C SER A 183 1.79 5.74 1.68
N SER A 184 2.18 6.81 2.34
CA SER A 184 2.11 8.17 1.82
C SER A 184 3.08 9.09 2.55
N HIS A 185 3.56 10.11 1.85
CA HIS A 185 4.29 11.22 2.46
C HIS A 185 3.36 12.32 2.96
N ILE A 186 2.08 12.28 2.57
CA ILE A 186 1.05 13.24 3.00
C ILE A 186 0.29 12.64 4.18
N LEU A 187 0.72 12.97 5.40
CA LEU A 187 0.14 12.40 6.63
C LEU A 187 -1.35 12.78 6.81
N ALA A 188 -1.77 13.93 6.29
CA ALA A 188 -3.17 14.35 6.34
C ALA A 188 -4.09 13.40 5.57
N ASP A 189 -3.68 12.93 4.38
CA ASP A 189 -4.44 11.94 3.62
C ASP A 189 -4.56 10.61 4.38
N LEU A 190 -3.47 10.18 5.02
CA LEU A 190 -3.47 8.94 5.83
C LEU A 190 -4.40 9.04 7.03
N GLU A 191 -4.41 10.17 7.72
CA GLU A 191 -5.27 10.39 8.90
C GLU A 191 -6.75 10.15 8.56
N GLU A 192 -7.17 10.56 7.38
CA GLU A 192 -8.55 10.45 6.93
C GLU A 192 -8.99 9.02 6.60
N ILE A 193 -8.08 8.20 6.08
CA ILE A 193 -8.40 6.89 5.50
C ILE A 193 -7.85 5.69 6.28
N THR A 194 -7.04 5.91 7.34
CA THR A 194 -6.41 4.82 8.09
C THR A 194 -6.92 4.70 9.52
N THR A 195 -6.79 3.50 10.07
CA THR A 195 -7.17 3.17 11.46
C THR A 195 -5.98 2.85 12.34
N HIS A 196 -4.87 2.44 11.75
CA HIS A 196 -3.66 2.03 12.46
C HIS A 196 -2.41 2.58 11.78
N VAL A 197 -1.34 2.65 12.53
CA VAL A 197 -0.03 3.11 12.06
C VAL A 197 1.00 2.04 12.33
N VAL A 198 1.73 1.64 11.30
CA VAL A 198 3.01 0.93 11.36
C VAL A 198 4.10 1.94 11.10
N TYR A 199 4.98 2.17 12.06
CA TYR A 199 6.08 3.11 11.92
C TYR A 199 7.40 2.36 11.85
N LEU A 200 8.13 2.57 10.75
CA LEU A 200 9.42 1.94 10.50
C LEU A 200 10.55 2.98 10.53
N ILE A 201 11.65 2.65 11.21
CA ILE A 201 12.91 3.41 11.18
C ILE A 201 14.04 2.41 10.98
N ASP A 202 14.97 2.70 10.07
CA ASP A 202 16.19 1.91 9.81
C ASP A 202 15.96 0.40 9.67
N GLY A 203 14.81 0.05 9.08
CA GLY A 203 14.41 -1.34 8.86
C GLY A 203 13.77 -2.01 10.07
N GLU A 204 13.57 -1.34 11.18
CA GLU A 204 12.97 -1.86 12.40
C GLU A 204 11.54 -1.34 12.60
N LEU A 205 10.70 -2.13 13.25
CA LEU A 205 9.36 -1.73 13.65
C LEU A 205 9.45 -0.96 14.97
N GLU A 206 9.31 0.34 14.91
CA GLU A 206 9.29 1.18 16.10
C GLU A 206 8.00 1.00 16.89
N PHE A 207 6.85 1.04 16.19
CA PHE A 207 5.56 0.71 16.80
C PHE A 207 4.50 0.29 15.77
N PHE A 208 3.50 -0.42 16.27
CA PHE A 208 2.21 -0.67 15.64
C PHE A 208 1.11 -0.26 16.61
N LYS A 209 0.36 0.80 16.31
CA LYS A 209 -0.69 1.36 17.18
C LYS A 209 -1.93 1.72 16.37
N SER A 210 -3.11 1.70 17.04
CA SER A 210 -4.28 2.35 16.46
C SER A 210 -4.08 3.86 16.42
N MET A 211 -4.72 4.53 15.47
CA MET A 211 -4.70 6.00 15.34
C MET A 211 -5.17 6.66 16.64
N GLU A 212 -6.24 6.14 17.22
CA GLU A 212 -6.80 6.63 18.48
C GLU A 212 -5.79 6.54 19.64
N SER A 213 -5.16 5.37 19.80
CA SER A 213 -4.12 5.18 20.84
C SER A 213 -2.94 6.13 20.60
N LEU A 214 -2.49 6.27 19.35
CA LEU A 214 -1.35 7.13 19.01
C LEU A 214 -1.62 8.59 19.37
N ILE A 215 -2.78 9.12 19.01
CA ILE A 215 -3.18 10.50 19.32
C ILE A 215 -3.30 10.69 20.85
N LYS A 216 -3.90 9.72 21.55
CA LYS A 216 -4.03 9.75 23.01
C LYS A 216 -2.67 9.73 23.71
N ASP A 217 -1.79 8.81 23.33
CA ASP A 217 -0.47 8.63 23.96
C ASP A 217 0.42 9.87 23.77
N THR A 218 0.32 10.50 22.59
CA THR A 218 1.10 11.71 22.31
C THR A 218 0.46 13.01 22.82
N GLY A 219 -0.81 12.97 23.20
CA GLY A 219 -1.57 14.16 23.62
C GLY A 219 -1.74 15.18 22.49
N THR A 220 -1.70 14.74 21.23
CA THR A 220 -1.81 15.60 20.04
C THR A 220 -3.20 15.56 19.45
N GLN A 221 -3.48 16.42 18.47
CA GLN A 221 -4.79 16.52 17.83
C GLN A 221 -4.89 15.78 16.50
N ASN A 222 -3.75 15.41 15.89
CA ASN A 222 -3.71 14.78 14.58
C ASN A 222 -2.43 13.95 14.38
N LEU A 223 -2.45 13.08 13.34
CA LEU A 223 -1.37 12.18 13.01
C LEU A 223 -0.05 12.93 12.75
N SER A 224 -0.09 14.04 12.02
CA SER A 224 1.12 14.79 11.67
C SER A 224 1.85 15.30 12.92
N LYS A 225 1.11 15.83 13.90
CA LYS A 225 1.69 16.29 15.17
C LYS A 225 2.16 15.12 16.03
N ALA A 226 1.43 13.99 16.03
CA ALA A 226 1.81 12.80 16.76
C ALA A 226 3.15 12.24 16.25
N ILE A 227 3.29 12.07 14.94
CA ILE A 227 4.52 11.59 14.32
C ILE A 227 5.68 12.57 14.53
N ALA A 228 5.45 13.87 14.37
CA ALA A 228 6.50 14.88 14.60
C ALA A 228 7.02 14.82 16.05
N LYS A 229 6.14 14.68 17.03
CA LYS A 229 6.52 14.54 18.45
C LYS A 229 7.38 13.29 18.66
N ILE A 230 6.94 12.13 18.17
CA ILE A 230 7.69 10.87 18.29
C ILE A 230 9.07 10.98 17.62
N MET A 231 9.13 11.55 16.41
CA MET A 231 10.43 11.76 15.73
C MET A 231 11.39 12.63 16.54
N THR A 232 10.86 13.64 17.24
CA THR A 232 11.68 14.49 18.10
C THR A 232 12.19 13.76 19.33
N GLU A 233 11.34 12.94 19.96
CA GLU A 233 11.70 12.10 21.11
C GLU A 233 12.76 11.06 20.74
N ILE A 234 12.61 10.38 19.60
CA ILE A 234 13.58 9.40 19.10
C ILE A 234 14.94 10.05 18.83
N LYS A 235 14.98 11.23 18.18
CA LYS A 235 16.23 11.96 17.96
C LYS A 235 16.93 12.31 19.25
N ALA A 236 16.20 12.79 20.25
CA ALA A 236 16.75 13.16 21.55
C ALA A 236 17.38 11.96 22.29
N VAL A 237 16.82 10.74 22.11
CA VAL A 237 17.39 9.50 22.65
C VAL A 237 18.67 9.11 21.96
N HIS A 238 18.74 9.27 20.62
CA HIS A 238 19.94 8.94 19.84
C HIS A 238 21.09 9.93 20.03
N GLU A 239 20.81 11.20 20.36
CA GLU A 239 21.84 12.21 20.61
C GLU A 239 22.43 12.12 22.04
N ASN A 240 21.79 11.38 22.93
CA ASN A 240 22.24 11.19 24.34
C ASN A 240 22.93 9.85 24.58
N ASN A 241 23.08 9.00 23.55
CA ASN A 241 23.80 7.71 23.57
C ASN A 241 25.03 7.76 22.66
#